data_2571813d30124a66e9776fcb2aa7d6d7
#
_entry.id   2571813d30124a66e9776fcb2aa7d6d7
#
_cell.length_a   1.000
_cell.length_b   1.000
_cell.length_c   1.000
_cell.angle_alpha   90.00
_cell.angle_beta   90.00
_cell.angle_gamma   90.00
#
_symmetry.space_group_name_H-M   'P 1'
#
loop_
_entity.id
_entity.type
_entity.pdbx_description
1 polymer ?
#
loop_
_entity_poly.entity_id
_entity_poly.type
_entity_poly.pdbx_seq_one_letter_code
_entity_poly.pdbx_strand_id
1 'polypeptide(L)'
;PFTCAAVDAARQAGALTIGIANNPSSRLAATADHGITLLTGAESVAGSTRLKAGTAQKICLNLMSTLVMVRMGRVRNGMMSAMRASNAKLRARQLRIDAALKP
;
A
#
# COMPACT_ATOMS: atom_id res chain seq x y z
N PRO A 1 3.75 -16.86 -11.12
CA PRO A 1 5.06 -16.79 -11.78
C PRO A 1 5.56 -15.36 -11.91
N PHE A 2 4.82 -14.47 -12.59
CA PHE A 2 5.24 -13.08 -12.84
C PHE A 2 5.56 -12.30 -11.54
N THR A 3 4.66 -12.29 -10.57
CA THR A 3 4.85 -11.52 -9.32
C THR A 3 6.07 -11.97 -8.52
N CYS A 4 6.32 -13.29 -8.44
CA CYS A 4 7.53 -13.79 -7.77
C CYS A 4 8.81 -13.37 -8.52
N ALA A 5 8.80 -13.46 -9.85
CA ALA A 5 9.94 -13.02 -10.66
C ALA A 5 10.22 -11.52 -10.51
N ALA A 6 9.17 -10.70 -10.41
CA ALA A 6 9.31 -9.26 -10.17
C ALA A 6 9.92 -8.97 -8.78
N VAL A 7 9.51 -9.71 -7.75
CA VAL A 7 10.11 -9.61 -6.40
C VAL A 7 11.57 -10.05 -6.41
N ASP A 8 11.90 -11.16 -7.07
CA ASP A 8 13.28 -11.63 -7.22
C ASP A 8 14.16 -10.58 -7.91
N ALA A 9 13.69 -10.01 -9.01
CA ALA A 9 14.41 -8.96 -9.75
C ALA A 9 14.60 -7.69 -8.90
N ALA A 10 13.58 -7.29 -8.14
CA ALA A 10 13.68 -6.13 -7.25
C ALA A 10 14.72 -6.36 -6.13
N ARG A 11 14.75 -7.56 -5.52
CA ARG A 11 15.78 -7.92 -4.53
C ARG A 11 17.19 -7.90 -5.12
N GLN A 12 17.36 -8.46 -6.32
CA GLN A 12 18.66 -8.44 -7.03
C GLN A 12 19.13 -7.02 -7.31
N ALA A 13 18.20 -6.09 -7.54
CA ALA A 13 18.47 -4.67 -7.70
C ALA A 13 18.70 -3.92 -6.37
N GLY A 14 18.71 -4.60 -5.23
CA GLY A 14 18.93 -4.02 -3.91
C GLY A 14 17.71 -3.34 -3.28
N ALA A 15 16.51 -3.55 -3.82
CA ALA A 15 15.28 -3.00 -3.26
C ALA A 15 14.76 -3.86 -2.10
N LEU A 16 14.25 -3.22 -1.05
CA LEU A 16 13.46 -3.88 -0.01
C LEU A 16 12.15 -4.39 -0.61
N THR A 17 11.83 -5.65 -0.38
CA THR A 17 10.64 -6.28 -0.95
C THR A 17 9.64 -6.73 0.11
N ILE A 18 8.35 -6.51 -0.17
CA ILE A 18 7.25 -6.92 0.69
C ILE A 18 6.28 -7.77 -0.13
N GLY A 19 6.10 -9.04 0.26
CA GLY A 19 5.18 -9.97 -0.37
C GLY A 19 3.89 -10.11 0.43
N ILE A 20 2.75 -9.74 -0.17
CA ILE A 20 1.44 -9.85 0.48
C ILE A 20 0.63 -10.97 -0.19
N ALA A 21 0.16 -11.92 0.59
CA ALA A 21 -0.60 -13.06 0.09
C ALA A 21 -1.73 -13.45 1.07
N ASN A 22 -2.74 -14.15 0.56
CA ASN A 22 -3.83 -14.69 1.39
C ASN A 22 -3.69 -16.18 1.70
N ASN A 23 -2.62 -16.81 1.18
CA ASN A 23 -2.30 -18.21 1.44
C ASN A 23 -1.02 -18.30 2.29
N PRO A 24 -1.06 -19.00 3.44
CA PRO A 24 0.12 -19.18 4.30
C PRO A 24 1.32 -19.83 3.60
N SER A 25 1.05 -20.72 2.65
CA SER A 25 2.08 -21.40 1.85
C SER A 25 2.46 -20.64 0.57
N SER A 26 2.22 -19.33 0.52
CA SER A 26 2.50 -18.53 -0.66
C SER A 26 4.00 -18.40 -0.92
N ARG A 27 4.43 -18.85 -2.11
CA ARG A 27 5.79 -18.60 -2.60
C ARG A 27 6.14 -17.12 -2.61
N LEU A 28 5.19 -16.23 -2.92
CA LEU A 28 5.41 -14.79 -2.93
C LEU A 28 5.84 -14.25 -1.55
N ALA A 29 5.12 -14.67 -0.50
CA ALA A 29 5.46 -14.26 0.86
C ALA A 29 6.80 -14.85 1.33
N ALA A 30 7.15 -16.06 0.88
CA ALA A 30 8.41 -16.71 1.21
C ALA A 30 9.62 -16.12 0.45
N THR A 31 9.40 -15.56 -0.74
CA THR A 31 10.48 -14.99 -1.59
C THR A 31 10.86 -13.57 -1.16
N ALA A 32 9.91 -12.77 -0.67
CA ALA A 32 10.13 -11.38 -0.28
C ALA A 32 10.94 -11.28 1.02
N ASP A 33 11.60 -10.13 1.25
CA ASP A 33 12.29 -9.84 2.50
C ASP A 33 11.32 -9.79 3.68
N HIS A 34 10.10 -9.29 3.45
CA HIS A 34 9.00 -9.31 4.41
C HIS A 34 7.77 -9.95 3.78
N GLY A 35 7.37 -11.12 4.29
CA GLY A 35 6.13 -11.80 3.92
C GLY A 35 4.98 -11.42 4.84
N ILE A 36 3.86 -10.99 4.27
CA ILE A 36 2.61 -10.70 4.99
C ILE A 36 1.54 -11.67 4.53
N THR A 37 0.98 -12.45 5.46
CA THR A 37 -0.13 -13.35 5.16
C THR A 37 -1.42 -12.79 5.76
N LEU A 38 -2.41 -12.55 4.89
CA LEU A 38 -3.73 -12.07 5.25
C LEU A 38 -4.72 -13.25 5.26
N LEU A 39 -5.00 -13.80 6.42
CA LEU A 39 -5.86 -14.98 6.58
C LEU A 39 -7.34 -14.60 6.46
N THR A 40 -7.85 -14.54 5.26
CA THR A 40 -9.26 -14.20 4.97
C THR A 40 -10.21 -15.40 4.93
N GLY A 41 -9.67 -16.61 4.98
CA GLY A 41 -10.44 -17.83 4.83
C GLY A 41 -11.02 -18.01 3.42
N ALA A 42 -11.94 -18.97 3.29
CA ALA A 42 -12.59 -19.24 2.01
C ALA A 42 -13.48 -18.08 1.56
N GLU A 43 -13.55 -17.87 0.24
CA GLU A 43 -14.44 -16.87 -0.35
C GLU A 43 -15.91 -17.30 -0.26
N SER A 44 -16.83 -16.35 -0.18
CA SER A 44 -18.28 -16.61 -0.24
C SER A 44 -18.72 -17.19 -1.57
N VAL A 45 -18.02 -16.86 -2.64
CA VAL A 45 -18.15 -17.47 -3.96
C VAL A 45 -16.82 -18.11 -4.31
N ALA A 46 -16.77 -19.42 -4.43
CA ALA A 46 -15.54 -20.17 -4.67
C ALA A 46 -14.77 -19.63 -5.89
N GLY A 47 -13.48 -19.35 -5.69
CA GLY A 47 -12.60 -18.79 -6.72
C GLY A 47 -12.72 -17.28 -6.96
N SER A 48 -13.70 -16.59 -6.37
CA SER A 48 -13.85 -15.12 -6.53
C SER A 48 -12.97 -14.34 -5.54
N THR A 49 -11.66 -14.45 -5.70
CA THR A 49 -10.66 -13.84 -4.79
C THR A 49 -10.67 -12.30 -4.77
N ARG A 50 -11.43 -11.65 -5.65
CA ARG A 50 -11.67 -10.21 -5.61
C ARG A 50 -12.50 -9.76 -4.40
N LEU A 51 -13.23 -10.69 -3.74
CA LEU A 51 -14.11 -10.39 -2.62
C LEU A 51 -13.31 -10.17 -1.33
N LYS A 52 -13.10 -11.21 -0.51
CA LYS A 52 -12.40 -11.08 0.78
C LYS A 52 -10.91 -10.84 0.60
N ALA A 53 -10.24 -11.66 -0.20
CA ALA A 53 -8.80 -11.60 -0.42
C ALA A 53 -8.39 -10.26 -1.03
N GLY A 54 -9.00 -9.84 -2.12
CA GLY A 54 -8.69 -8.57 -2.79
C GLY A 54 -9.01 -7.36 -1.92
N THR A 55 -10.10 -7.40 -1.14
CA THR A 55 -10.44 -6.34 -0.18
C THR A 55 -9.40 -6.23 0.94
N ALA A 56 -8.98 -7.34 1.52
CA ALA A 56 -7.95 -7.37 2.55
C ALA A 56 -6.61 -6.85 2.04
N GLN A 57 -6.19 -7.26 0.84
CA GLN A 57 -4.97 -6.75 0.20
C GLN A 57 -5.03 -5.25 -0.05
N LYS A 58 -6.17 -4.74 -0.56
CA LYS A 58 -6.37 -3.29 -0.74
C LYS A 58 -6.23 -2.54 0.58
N ILE A 59 -6.85 -3.01 1.64
CA ILE A 59 -6.76 -2.39 2.97
C ILE A 59 -5.30 -2.39 3.45
N CYS A 60 -4.61 -3.51 3.34
CA CYS A 60 -3.21 -3.64 3.73
C CYS A 60 -2.31 -2.65 2.96
N LEU A 61 -2.44 -2.57 1.65
CA LEU A 61 -1.69 -1.62 0.81
C LEU A 61 -1.99 -0.16 1.17
N ASN A 62 -3.25 0.17 1.42
CA ASN A 62 -3.64 1.53 1.84
C ASN A 62 -3.03 1.90 3.19
N LEU A 63 -3.07 0.99 4.16
CA LEU A 63 -2.45 1.18 5.48
C LEU A 63 -0.94 1.37 5.35
N MET A 64 -0.25 0.50 4.61
CA MET A 64 1.19 0.60 4.39
C MET A 64 1.57 1.93 3.76
N SER A 65 0.93 2.30 2.66
CA SER A 65 1.24 3.55 1.96
C SER A 65 0.95 4.78 2.84
N THR A 66 -0.15 4.78 3.57
CA THR A 66 -0.50 5.86 4.49
C THR A 66 0.52 5.98 5.62
N LEU A 67 0.91 4.87 6.26
CA LEU A 67 1.89 4.87 7.33
C LEU A 67 3.27 5.34 6.87
N VAL A 68 3.68 4.95 5.65
CA VAL A 68 4.92 5.47 5.04
C VAL A 68 4.85 6.99 4.90
N MET A 69 3.75 7.54 4.37
CA MET A 69 3.59 8.99 4.21
C MET A 69 3.56 9.72 5.55
N VAL A 70 2.94 9.15 6.58
CA VAL A 70 2.97 9.69 7.95
C VAL A 70 4.40 9.68 8.50
N ARG A 71 5.12 8.57 8.39
CA ARG A 71 6.53 8.44 8.83
C ARG A 71 7.47 9.39 8.11
N MET A 72 7.21 9.69 6.84
CA MET A 72 7.96 10.67 6.06
C MET A 72 7.60 12.13 6.39
N GLY A 73 6.73 12.38 7.35
CA GLY A 73 6.28 13.75 7.72
C GLY A 73 5.40 14.42 6.66
N ARG A 74 4.84 13.64 5.73
CA ARG A 74 3.99 14.16 4.64
C ARG A 74 2.51 14.27 5.01
N VAL A 75 2.18 13.96 6.24
CA VAL A 75 0.85 14.13 6.83
C VAL A 75 0.99 14.92 8.13
N ARG A 76 0.28 16.04 8.26
CA ARG A 76 0.23 16.88 9.45
C ARG A 76 -1.24 17.16 9.80
N ASN A 77 -1.63 16.96 11.05
CA ASN A 77 -3.01 17.16 11.52
C ASN A 77 -4.06 16.47 10.63
N GLY A 78 -3.79 15.24 10.18
CA GLY A 78 -4.68 14.48 9.29
C GLY A 78 -4.71 14.97 7.83
N MET A 79 -3.90 15.96 7.45
CA MET A 79 -3.88 16.54 6.11
C MET A 79 -2.56 16.25 5.39
N MET A 80 -2.64 16.10 4.06
CA MET A 80 -1.46 15.91 3.20
C MET A 80 -0.66 17.23 3.08
N SER A 81 0.45 17.34 3.79
CA SER A 81 1.29 18.56 3.82
C SER A 81 2.26 18.69 2.63
N ALA A 82 2.44 17.65 1.83
CA ALA A 82 3.40 17.64 0.73
C ALA A 82 2.75 17.20 -0.60
N MET A 83 1.64 17.85 -0.95
CA MET A 83 0.91 17.55 -2.17
C MET A 83 1.45 18.39 -3.34
N ARG A 84 1.68 17.76 -4.51
CA ARG A 84 1.99 18.46 -5.74
C ARG A 84 0.70 18.79 -6.50
N ALA A 85 0.31 20.04 -6.51
CA ALA A 85 -0.93 20.50 -7.13
C ALA A 85 -0.78 20.62 -8.65
N SER A 86 -1.22 19.60 -9.41
CA SER A 86 -1.11 19.54 -10.87
C SER A 86 -2.33 20.11 -11.61
N ASN A 87 -3.44 20.37 -10.94
CA ASN A 87 -4.65 20.91 -11.54
C ASN A 87 -5.35 21.93 -10.61
N ALA A 88 -6.37 22.62 -11.11
CA ALA A 88 -7.08 23.67 -10.37
C ALA A 88 -7.71 23.16 -9.06
N LYS A 89 -8.33 21.96 -9.07
CA LYS A 89 -8.91 21.34 -7.87
C LYS A 89 -7.85 21.07 -6.80
N LEU A 90 -6.69 20.58 -7.19
CA LEU A 90 -5.59 20.29 -6.25
C LEU A 90 -4.96 21.59 -5.73
N ARG A 91 -4.84 22.63 -6.56
CA ARG A 91 -4.39 23.96 -6.10
C ARG A 91 -5.33 24.56 -5.05
N ALA A 92 -6.65 24.51 -5.30
CA ALA A 92 -7.64 24.97 -4.32
C ALA A 92 -7.58 24.17 -3.00
N ARG A 93 -7.34 22.84 -3.07
CA ARG A 93 -7.12 22.00 -1.90
C ARG A 93 -5.83 22.40 -1.15
N GLN A 94 -4.74 22.62 -1.87
CA GLN A 94 -3.46 23.03 -1.28
C GLN A 94 -3.61 24.32 -0.47
N LEU A 95 -4.24 25.35 -1.03
CA LEU A 95 -4.48 26.62 -0.32
C LEU A 95 -5.24 26.42 0.99
N ARG A 96 -6.26 25.54 1.01
CA ARG A 96 -7.01 25.21 2.24
C ARG A 96 -6.15 24.50 3.28
N ILE A 97 -5.32 23.57 2.84
CA ILE A 97 -4.40 22.82 3.71
C ILE A 97 -3.36 23.79 4.30
N ASP A 98 -2.76 24.62 3.48
CA ASP A 98 -1.74 25.61 3.90
C ASP A 98 -2.32 26.60 4.91
N ALA A 99 -3.57 27.05 4.70
CA ALA A 99 -4.27 27.92 5.65
C ALA A 99 -4.53 27.22 7.00
N ALA A 100 -4.91 25.92 6.98
CA ALA A 100 -5.20 25.15 8.18
C ALA A 100 -3.93 24.68 8.94
N LEU A 101 -2.77 24.66 8.29
CA LEU A 101 -1.49 24.26 8.89
C LEU A 101 -0.62 25.45 9.33
N LYS A 102 -1.08 26.67 9.10
CA LYS A 102 -0.40 27.86 9.66
C LYS A 102 -0.48 27.82 11.19
N PRO A 103 0.63 28.16 11.86
CA PRO A 103 0.65 28.28 13.33
C PRO A 103 -0.28 29.39 13.84
#